data_8132efbd7c70526bbf7e635103e2e5ed
#
_entry.id   8132efbd7c70526bbf7e635103e2e5ed
#
_cell.length_a   1.000
_cell.length_b   1.000
_cell.length_c   1.000
_cell.angle_alpha   90.00
_cell.angle_beta   90.00
_cell.angle_gamma   90.00
#
_symmetry.space_group_name_H-M   'P 1'
#
loop_
_entity.id
_entity.type
_entity.pdbx_description
1 polymer ?
#
loop_
_entity_poly.entity_id
_entity_poly.type
_entity_poly.pdbx_seq_one_letter_code
_entity_poly.pdbx_strand_id
1 'polypeptide(L)'
;MKKATLTVLLALCLALLLTACGGEETISGRITEYLRGDAGVNGFLMERDGRTVGVRLDEKSGIYPDLVIITEKALRNAEYPGMGVTVTGEPAAEKLTAADGTEVPTYLASSVIIDSIPYGEPLTLEDGTRIAVRVNRYGPAYYAPDGMLLFQIDNQTPGDIFMDRVDFDIVSKEVQDKIYARYRELGEFYDAEYQVERAWAEYNELGRPRDFRMYIAHQTTGSSCYNDRVIFYSTNVVLSRNTRRTYEKYYHAIYDRETGEAVSVWDLFRPDAGEMQEWLLLHFEPLDIDRRRIVAENFDPQWFYCGRDGFGMFLPWDCVPNDDGPYMYYLFFTDEELTGMLRDGVLPLKDTHPIPGAEDG
;
A
#
# COMPACT_ATOMS: atom_id res chain seq x y z
N MET A 1 -43.65 31.84 45.15
CA MET A 1 -42.28 31.42 45.43
C MET A 1 -42.00 29.90 45.21
N LYS A 2 -42.92 28.97 45.53
CA LYS A 2 -42.67 27.53 45.41
C LYS A 2 -42.45 26.97 44.00
N LYS A 3 -43.01 27.61 42.93
CA LYS A 3 -42.84 27.12 41.54
C LYS A 3 -41.48 27.51 40.95
N ALA A 4 -40.92 28.65 41.29
CA ALA A 4 -39.60 29.10 40.78
C ALA A 4 -38.46 28.26 41.36
N THR A 5 -38.55 27.85 42.61
CA THR A 5 -37.54 27.02 43.28
C THR A 5 -37.49 25.59 42.68
N LEU A 6 -38.65 25.03 42.29
CA LEU A 6 -38.72 23.69 41.68
C LEU A 6 -38.11 23.69 40.29
N THR A 7 -38.34 24.76 39.51
CA THR A 7 -37.79 24.90 38.13
C THR A 7 -36.25 25.04 38.16
N VAL A 8 -35.71 25.80 39.13
CA VAL A 8 -34.26 25.95 39.30
C VAL A 8 -33.61 24.64 39.75
N LEU A 9 -34.28 23.91 40.67
CA LEU A 9 -33.77 22.58 41.12
C LEU A 9 -33.80 21.58 39.96
N LEU A 10 -34.86 21.55 39.15
CA LEU A 10 -34.96 20.66 38.00
C LEU A 10 -33.91 21.00 36.91
N ALA A 11 -33.66 22.30 36.67
CA ALA A 11 -32.62 22.75 35.74
C ALA A 11 -31.20 22.40 36.24
N LEU A 12 -30.98 22.51 37.56
CA LEU A 12 -29.71 22.11 38.20
C LEU A 12 -29.50 20.58 38.14
N CYS A 13 -30.56 19.79 38.42
CA CYS A 13 -30.53 18.36 38.27
C CYS A 13 -30.32 17.92 36.83
N LEU A 14 -30.95 18.59 35.86
CA LEU A 14 -30.76 18.34 34.43
C LEU A 14 -29.33 18.69 33.97
N ALA A 15 -28.79 19.82 34.45
CA ALA A 15 -27.42 20.23 34.21
C ALA A 15 -26.40 19.25 34.83
N LEU A 16 -26.66 18.74 36.04
CA LEU A 16 -25.86 17.76 36.70
C LEU A 16 -25.97 16.36 36.02
N LEU A 17 -27.13 16.00 35.50
CA LEU A 17 -27.32 14.78 34.70
C LEU A 17 -26.63 14.87 33.31
N LEU A 18 -26.60 16.04 32.70
CA LEU A 18 -25.89 16.27 31.43
C LEU A 18 -24.36 16.32 31.62
N THR A 19 -23.88 16.70 32.80
CA THR A 19 -22.45 16.64 33.14
C THR A 19 -22.02 15.27 33.66
N ALA A 20 -22.93 14.38 34.07
CA ALA A 20 -22.65 13.03 34.52
C ALA A 20 -22.68 11.97 33.42
N CYS A 21 -23.10 12.29 32.21
CA CYS A 21 -22.93 11.47 31.03
C CYS A 21 -21.59 11.84 30.35
N GLY A 22 -20.48 11.62 31.02
CA GLY A 22 -19.19 11.48 30.37
C GLY A 22 -19.22 10.21 29.55
N GLY A 23 -19.72 10.33 28.32
CA GLY A 23 -19.67 9.20 27.37
C GLY A 23 -18.24 8.92 26.97
N GLU A 24 -17.98 7.69 26.54
CA GLU A 24 -16.70 7.35 25.91
C GLU A 24 -16.42 8.29 24.75
N GLU A 25 -15.20 8.79 24.71
CA GLU A 25 -14.68 9.59 23.59
C GLU A 25 -13.63 8.76 22.86
N THR A 26 -13.56 8.97 21.53
CA THR A 26 -12.49 8.38 20.72
C THR A 26 -11.53 9.50 20.31
N ILE A 27 -10.27 9.31 20.67
CA ILE A 27 -9.19 10.26 20.40
C ILE A 27 -8.02 9.54 19.70
N SER A 28 -7.40 10.19 18.73
CA SER A 28 -6.23 9.66 18.05
C SER A 28 -5.03 10.57 18.25
N GLY A 29 -3.83 10.01 18.30
CA GLY A 29 -2.61 10.75 18.50
C GLY A 29 -1.38 9.85 18.47
N ARG A 30 -0.24 10.42 18.84
CA ARG A 30 1.04 9.74 18.86
C ARG A 30 1.60 9.70 20.27
N ILE A 31 2.00 8.52 20.73
CA ILE A 31 2.61 8.34 22.04
C ILE A 31 3.94 9.11 22.09
N THR A 32 4.07 9.97 23.09
CA THR A 32 5.29 10.75 23.35
C THR A 32 6.07 10.19 24.53
N GLU A 33 5.38 9.59 25.50
CA GLU A 33 6.01 9.06 26.71
C GLU A 33 5.21 7.86 27.24
N TYR A 34 5.91 6.82 27.70
CA TYR A 34 5.31 5.67 28.36
C TYR A 34 5.42 5.79 29.87
N LEU A 35 4.32 5.60 30.58
CA LEU A 35 4.27 5.56 32.01
C LEU A 35 4.32 4.10 32.49
N ARG A 36 5.32 3.78 33.29
CA ARG A 36 5.59 2.41 33.76
C ARG A 36 5.20 2.25 35.21
N GLY A 37 4.47 1.18 35.53
CA GLY A 37 4.24 0.68 36.85
C GLY A 37 4.98 -0.64 37.11
N ASP A 38 4.72 -1.27 38.20
CA ASP A 38 5.37 -2.53 38.64
C ASP A 38 5.10 -3.69 37.65
N ALA A 39 3.95 -3.68 36.97
CA ALA A 39 3.52 -4.73 36.04
C ALA A 39 3.77 -4.40 34.54
N GLY A 40 4.49 -3.31 34.21
CA GLY A 40 4.71 -2.85 32.85
C GLY A 40 4.12 -1.47 32.58
N VAL A 41 3.77 -1.18 31.31
CA VAL A 41 3.14 0.09 30.93
C VAL A 41 1.71 0.12 31.50
N ASN A 42 1.44 1.12 32.36
CA ASN A 42 0.13 1.38 32.95
C ASN A 42 -0.55 2.62 32.38
N GLY A 43 0.10 3.30 31.44
CA GLY A 43 -0.41 4.47 30.75
C GLY A 43 0.63 5.07 29.83
N PHE A 44 0.24 6.13 29.16
CA PHE A 44 1.14 6.92 28.31
C PHE A 44 0.65 8.35 28.13
N LEU A 45 1.56 9.22 27.74
CA LEU A 45 1.22 10.54 27.23
C LEU A 45 1.20 10.48 25.70
N MET A 46 0.26 11.17 25.08
CA MET A 46 0.17 11.28 23.63
C MET A 46 -0.05 12.73 23.20
N GLU A 47 0.48 13.06 22.03
CA GLU A 47 0.24 14.33 21.36
C GLU A 47 -1.00 14.20 20.47
N ARG A 48 -1.93 15.14 20.65
CA ARG A 48 -3.13 15.31 19.84
C ARG A 48 -3.32 16.79 19.50
N ASP A 49 -3.35 17.15 18.24
CA ASP A 49 -3.57 18.55 17.79
C ASP A 49 -2.66 19.57 18.51
N GLY A 50 -1.37 19.21 18.73
CA GLY A 50 -0.41 20.05 19.43
C GLY A 50 -0.63 20.17 20.94
N ARG A 51 -1.43 19.30 21.54
CA ARG A 51 -1.69 19.24 22.98
C ARG A 51 -1.32 17.86 23.53
N THR A 52 -0.77 17.85 24.72
CA THR A 52 -0.49 16.60 25.45
C THR A 52 -1.75 16.13 26.18
N VAL A 53 -2.05 14.84 26.02
CA VAL A 53 -3.17 14.15 26.66
C VAL A 53 -2.63 12.90 27.35
N GLY A 54 -3.09 12.61 28.54
CA GLY A 54 -2.77 11.41 29.28
C GLY A 54 -3.75 10.27 28.99
N VAL A 55 -3.25 9.05 28.95
CA VAL A 55 -4.04 7.82 28.84
C VAL A 55 -3.63 6.85 29.92
N ARG A 56 -4.57 6.37 30.71
CA ARG A 56 -4.38 5.31 31.69
C ARG A 56 -4.89 4.00 31.17
N LEU A 57 -4.14 2.94 31.41
CA LEU A 57 -4.52 1.58 31.11
C LEU A 57 -4.81 0.84 32.41
N ASP A 58 -5.85 0.04 32.42
CA ASP A 58 -6.15 -0.91 33.47
C ASP A 58 -6.18 -2.35 32.93
N GLU A 59 -6.53 -3.32 33.78
CA GLU A 59 -6.62 -4.72 33.38
C GLU A 59 -7.74 -5.01 32.38
N LYS A 60 -8.71 -4.10 32.23
CA LYS A 60 -9.85 -4.21 31.30
C LYS A 60 -9.62 -3.50 29.99
N SER A 61 -8.59 -2.67 29.91
CA SER A 61 -8.26 -1.96 28.68
C SER A 61 -7.89 -2.93 27.57
N GLY A 62 -8.71 -3.03 26.54
CA GLY A 62 -8.43 -3.83 25.34
C GLY A 62 -7.34 -3.18 24.51
N ILE A 63 -6.33 -3.93 24.08
CA ILE A 63 -5.29 -3.44 23.17
C ILE A 63 -5.38 -4.22 21.87
N TYR A 64 -5.61 -3.52 20.78
CA TYR A 64 -5.85 -4.10 19.46
C TYR A 64 -4.81 -3.56 18.47
N PRO A 65 -3.83 -4.35 18.08
CA PRO A 65 -2.93 -3.97 17.00
C PRO A 65 -3.68 -4.05 15.65
N ASP A 66 -3.75 -2.94 14.94
CA ASP A 66 -4.26 -2.88 13.56
C ASP A 66 -3.12 -3.08 12.54
N LEU A 67 -2.07 -3.80 12.94
CA LEU A 67 -0.85 -4.03 12.18
C LEU A 67 -0.49 -5.51 12.24
N VAL A 68 -0.30 -6.14 11.09
CA VAL A 68 0.05 -7.58 10.99
C VAL A 68 1.36 -7.91 11.72
N ILE A 69 2.29 -6.95 11.79
CA ILE A 69 3.64 -7.14 12.36
C ILE A 69 3.74 -6.82 13.85
N ILE A 70 2.67 -6.33 14.47
CA ILE A 70 2.69 -5.88 15.87
C ILE A 70 1.73 -6.70 16.71
N THR A 71 2.15 -6.98 17.94
CA THR A 71 1.31 -7.65 18.94
C THR A 71 0.93 -6.67 20.05
N GLU A 72 -0.12 -7.00 20.81
CA GLU A 72 -0.49 -6.28 22.03
C GLU A 72 0.71 -6.04 22.97
N LYS A 73 1.65 -6.98 23.02
CA LYS A 73 2.87 -6.87 23.83
C LYS A 73 3.74 -5.67 23.47
N ALA A 74 3.73 -5.23 22.24
CA ALA A 74 4.53 -4.09 21.79
C ALA A 74 4.20 -2.81 22.57
N LEU A 75 2.90 -2.52 22.78
CA LEU A 75 2.48 -1.41 23.63
C LEU A 75 2.82 -1.65 25.09
N ARG A 76 2.52 -2.83 25.62
CA ARG A 76 2.76 -3.14 27.04
C ARG A 76 4.24 -3.13 27.42
N ASN A 77 5.12 -3.42 26.48
CA ASN A 77 6.57 -3.39 26.66
C ASN A 77 7.22 -2.05 26.27
N ALA A 78 6.47 -1.11 25.73
CA ALA A 78 6.99 0.13 25.16
C ALA A 78 8.09 -0.11 24.11
N GLU A 79 7.86 -1.07 23.20
CA GLU A 79 8.88 -1.52 22.24
C GLU A 79 9.18 -0.45 21.16
N TYR A 80 8.17 0.34 20.79
CA TYR A 80 8.30 1.34 19.75
C TYR A 80 7.94 2.74 20.28
N PRO A 81 8.90 3.65 20.43
CA PRO A 81 8.62 5.05 20.75
C PRO A 81 7.82 5.70 19.60
N GLY A 82 6.87 6.56 19.95
CA GLY A 82 6.12 7.32 18.95
C GLY A 82 5.05 6.52 18.19
N MET A 83 4.52 5.42 18.76
CA MET A 83 3.36 4.72 18.19
C MET A 83 2.20 5.67 17.94
N GLY A 84 1.52 5.53 16.79
CA GLY A 84 0.21 6.08 16.56
C GLY A 84 -0.84 5.20 17.22
N VAL A 85 -1.77 5.82 17.92
CA VAL A 85 -2.83 5.11 18.63
C VAL A 85 -4.15 5.85 18.50
N THR A 86 -5.21 5.06 18.44
CA THR A 86 -6.59 5.54 18.61
C THR A 86 -7.12 4.95 19.91
N VAL A 87 -7.52 5.82 20.83
CA VAL A 87 -7.96 5.49 22.17
C VAL A 87 -9.45 5.78 22.29
N THR A 88 -10.22 4.79 22.74
CA THR A 88 -11.60 5.01 23.21
C THR A 88 -11.60 4.91 24.74
N GLY A 89 -12.20 5.88 25.40
CA GLY A 89 -12.21 5.90 26.85
C GLY A 89 -13.01 7.08 27.44
N GLU A 90 -13.12 7.10 28.74
CA GLU A 90 -13.82 8.15 29.48
C GLU A 90 -12.83 9.14 30.09
N PRO A 91 -13.17 10.44 30.19
CA PRO A 91 -12.38 11.40 30.91
C PRO A 91 -12.17 10.96 32.36
N ALA A 92 -10.91 10.85 32.79
CA ALA A 92 -10.53 10.45 34.14
C ALA A 92 -10.52 11.66 35.08
N ALA A 93 -11.03 11.47 36.31
CA ALA A 93 -10.97 12.51 37.33
C ALA A 93 -9.52 12.79 37.80
N GLU A 94 -8.69 11.76 37.84
CA GLU A 94 -7.29 11.86 38.19
C GLU A 94 -6.46 12.18 36.93
N LYS A 95 -5.68 13.25 37.04
CA LYS A 95 -4.83 13.71 35.93
C LYS A 95 -3.44 13.06 36.00
N LEU A 96 -2.86 12.80 34.84
CA LEU A 96 -1.45 12.43 34.74
C LEU A 96 -0.59 13.69 34.69
N THR A 97 0.67 13.52 35.12
CA THR A 97 1.65 14.60 35.11
C THR A 97 2.70 14.32 34.06
N ALA A 98 2.91 15.27 33.16
CA ALA A 98 3.99 15.22 32.17
C ALA A 98 5.37 15.41 32.85
N ALA A 99 6.47 15.09 32.13
CA ALA A 99 7.82 15.19 32.63
C ALA A 99 8.22 16.60 33.10
N ASP A 100 7.58 17.64 32.56
CA ASP A 100 7.77 19.05 32.96
C ASP A 100 6.95 19.45 34.19
N GLY A 101 6.22 18.52 34.82
CA GLY A 101 5.37 18.77 35.98
C GLY A 101 3.97 19.27 35.64
N THR A 102 3.61 19.39 34.38
CA THR A 102 2.29 19.86 33.96
C THR A 102 1.25 18.75 34.10
N GLU A 103 0.12 19.04 34.77
CA GLU A 103 -1.04 18.16 34.78
C GLU A 103 -1.77 18.22 33.43
N VAL A 104 -2.02 17.05 32.84
CA VAL A 104 -2.67 16.91 31.52
C VAL A 104 -4.06 16.29 31.63
N PRO A 105 -5.02 16.67 30.74
CA PRO A 105 -6.28 15.96 30.61
C PRO A 105 -6.02 14.48 30.41
N THR A 106 -6.71 13.62 31.16
CA THR A 106 -6.44 12.19 31.16
C THR A 106 -7.70 11.39 30.83
N TYR A 107 -7.53 10.31 30.10
CA TYR A 107 -8.59 9.35 29.77
C TYR A 107 -8.28 8.00 30.40
N LEU A 108 -9.28 7.33 30.93
CA LEU A 108 -9.22 5.91 31.25
C LEU A 108 -9.65 5.13 30.02
N ALA A 109 -8.72 4.41 29.39
CA ALA A 109 -8.97 3.71 28.15
C ALA A 109 -9.80 2.44 28.35
N SER A 110 -10.89 2.30 27.62
CA SER A 110 -11.59 1.02 27.44
C SER A 110 -10.95 0.23 26.29
N SER A 111 -10.46 0.93 25.24
CA SER A 111 -9.70 0.31 24.16
C SER A 111 -8.61 1.21 23.62
N VAL A 112 -7.53 0.58 23.13
CA VAL A 112 -6.44 1.22 22.43
C VAL A 112 -6.17 0.44 21.14
N ILE A 113 -6.31 1.10 20.00
CA ILE A 113 -5.93 0.56 18.70
C ILE A 113 -4.55 1.12 18.36
N ILE A 114 -3.59 0.25 18.08
CA ILE A 114 -2.27 0.66 17.55
C ILE A 114 -2.40 0.75 16.03
N ASP A 115 -2.37 1.95 15.49
CA ASP A 115 -2.64 2.21 14.08
C ASP A 115 -1.36 2.44 13.24
N SER A 116 -0.26 2.83 13.87
CA SER A 116 1.00 3.03 13.16
C SER A 116 2.22 3.03 14.09
N ILE A 117 3.38 2.68 13.52
CA ILE A 117 4.68 2.80 14.19
C ILE A 117 5.65 3.62 13.34
N PRO A 118 6.64 4.30 13.94
CA PRO A 118 7.77 4.87 13.20
C PRO A 118 8.50 3.78 12.42
N TYR A 119 8.90 4.08 11.21
CA TYR A 119 9.58 3.14 10.32
C TYR A 119 10.75 3.82 9.62
N GLY A 120 11.96 3.36 9.89
CA GLY A 120 13.18 3.94 9.30
C GLY A 120 13.45 5.39 9.69
N GLU A 121 14.36 6.01 8.95
CA GLU A 121 14.67 7.42 9.10
C GLU A 121 13.69 8.29 8.33
N PRO A 122 13.40 9.51 8.82
CA PRO A 122 12.59 10.47 8.06
C PRO A 122 13.23 10.80 6.72
N LEU A 123 12.40 10.84 5.67
CA LEU A 123 12.79 11.34 4.37
C LEU A 123 13.03 12.85 4.45
N THR A 124 14.17 13.33 3.93
CA THR A 124 14.48 14.76 3.85
C THR A 124 14.33 15.20 2.39
N LEU A 125 13.36 16.06 2.09
CA LEU A 125 13.09 16.57 0.76
C LEU A 125 14.13 17.60 0.33
N GLU A 126 14.14 17.97 -0.95
CA GLU A 126 15.07 18.98 -1.50
C GLU A 126 15.00 20.35 -0.79
N ASP A 127 13.82 20.74 -0.31
CA ASP A 127 13.61 22.00 0.44
C ASP A 127 14.05 21.90 1.92
N GLY A 128 14.59 20.77 2.34
CA GLY A 128 14.99 20.49 3.71
C GLY A 128 13.87 20.05 4.65
N THR A 129 12.64 19.91 4.14
CA THR A 129 11.50 19.43 4.93
C THR A 129 11.69 17.95 5.31
N ARG A 130 11.47 17.62 6.57
CA ARG A 130 11.54 16.25 7.08
C ARG A 130 10.14 15.63 7.10
N ILE A 131 9.96 14.59 6.30
CA ILE A 131 8.73 13.80 6.19
C ILE A 131 8.88 12.57 7.08
N ALA A 132 7.98 12.39 8.02
CA ALA A 132 8.00 11.23 8.90
C ALA A 132 7.54 9.97 8.14
N VAL A 133 8.33 8.90 8.22
CA VAL A 133 7.96 7.60 7.66
C VAL A 133 7.41 6.73 8.78
N ARG A 134 6.26 6.13 8.55
CA ARG A 134 5.57 5.26 9.50
C ARG A 134 5.05 4.02 8.77
N VAL A 135 4.76 2.99 9.51
CA VAL A 135 4.04 1.83 8.99
C VAL A 135 2.67 1.77 9.63
N ASN A 136 1.64 1.63 8.81
CA ASN A 136 0.27 1.33 9.23
C ASN A 136 -0.16 -0.03 8.66
N ARG A 137 -1.43 -0.39 8.77
CA ARG A 137 -1.97 -1.67 8.27
C ARG A 137 -1.83 -1.90 6.77
N TYR A 138 -1.64 -0.84 6.00
CA TYR A 138 -1.48 -0.92 4.54
C TYR A 138 -0.03 -0.99 4.10
N GLY A 139 0.92 -0.57 4.96
CA GLY A 139 2.34 -0.53 4.65
C GLY A 139 3.00 0.80 5.05
N PRO A 140 4.14 1.13 4.44
CA PRO A 140 4.82 2.40 4.66
C PRO A 140 3.95 3.60 4.28
N ALA A 141 3.97 4.63 5.12
CA ALA A 141 3.18 5.84 4.99
C ALA A 141 4.02 7.07 5.34
N TYR A 142 3.87 8.14 4.58
CA TYR A 142 4.68 9.34 4.64
C TYR A 142 3.83 10.53 5.10
N TYR A 143 4.24 11.13 6.20
CA TYR A 143 3.48 12.18 6.86
C TYR A 143 4.22 13.51 6.86
N ALA A 144 3.52 14.58 6.50
CA ALA A 144 3.99 15.95 6.63
C ALA A 144 4.33 16.29 8.10
N PRO A 145 5.10 17.36 8.37
CA PRO A 145 5.44 17.78 9.73
C PRO A 145 4.23 18.08 10.63
N ASP A 146 3.11 18.48 10.05
CA ASP A 146 1.84 18.75 10.75
C ASP A 146 0.97 17.49 10.94
N GLY A 147 1.47 16.31 10.51
CA GLY A 147 0.80 15.02 10.67
C GLY A 147 -0.12 14.63 9.52
N MET A 148 -0.22 15.43 8.44
CA MET A 148 -1.01 15.06 7.27
C MET A 148 -0.38 13.87 6.53
N LEU A 149 -1.17 12.85 6.23
CA LEU A 149 -0.76 11.74 5.38
C LEU A 149 -0.67 12.19 3.92
N LEU A 150 0.54 12.15 3.37
CA LEU A 150 0.84 12.60 2.01
C LEU A 150 0.82 11.45 1.00
N PHE A 151 1.49 10.35 1.36
CA PHE A 151 1.69 9.22 0.47
C PHE A 151 1.62 7.91 1.25
N GLN A 152 0.97 6.91 0.67
CA GLN A 152 0.81 5.58 1.23
C GLN A 152 1.30 4.54 0.24
N ILE A 153 2.15 3.65 0.67
CA ILE A 153 2.48 2.43 -0.06
C ILE A 153 1.50 1.35 0.42
N ASP A 154 0.64 0.89 -0.48
CA ASP A 154 -0.35 -0.13 -0.18
C ASP A 154 0.25 -1.53 -0.44
N ASN A 155 1.21 -1.88 0.40
CA ASN A 155 1.80 -3.21 0.47
C ASN A 155 1.52 -3.76 1.87
N GLN A 156 0.90 -4.91 1.97
CA GLN A 156 0.48 -5.47 3.26
C GLN A 156 1.65 -5.75 4.24
N THR A 157 2.87 -5.85 3.74
CA THR A 157 4.06 -6.07 4.56
C THR A 157 5.14 -5.07 4.20
N PRO A 158 5.65 -4.26 5.15
CA PRO A 158 6.73 -3.32 4.90
C PRO A 158 7.98 -4.04 4.40
N GLY A 159 8.54 -3.56 3.28
CA GLY A 159 9.75 -4.14 2.68
C GLY A 159 9.56 -5.46 1.97
N ASP A 160 8.35 -6.01 1.94
CA ASP A 160 8.01 -7.15 1.09
C ASP A 160 7.16 -6.67 -0.09
N ILE A 161 7.60 -7.02 -1.27
CA ILE A 161 6.77 -6.97 -2.46
C ILE A 161 5.79 -8.13 -2.32
N PHE A 162 4.48 -7.80 -2.35
CA PHE A 162 3.48 -8.85 -2.33
C PHE A 162 3.68 -9.76 -3.54
N MET A 163 4.03 -11.02 -3.27
CA MET A 163 4.21 -12.05 -4.30
C MET A 163 3.27 -13.21 -4.04
N ASP A 164 2.51 -13.57 -5.06
CA ASP A 164 1.69 -14.77 -5.03
C ASP A 164 2.56 -16.01 -4.89
N ARG A 165 2.09 -16.94 -4.06
CA ARG A 165 2.71 -18.25 -3.94
C ARG A 165 2.23 -19.13 -5.08
N VAL A 166 3.19 -19.70 -5.79
CA VAL A 166 2.93 -20.69 -6.85
C VAL A 166 2.93 -22.09 -6.23
N ASP A 167 2.11 -22.98 -6.78
CA ASP A 167 2.10 -24.37 -6.38
C ASP A 167 3.49 -24.99 -6.59
N PHE A 168 3.98 -25.77 -5.61
CA PHE A 168 5.27 -26.46 -5.70
C PHE A 168 5.29 -27.60 -6.73
N ASP A 169 4.12 -27.99 -7.25
CA ASP A 169 4.05 -28.87 -8.42
C ASP A 169 4.39 -28.13 -9.72
N ILE A 170 4.29 -26.78 -9.72
CA ILE A 170 4.65 -25.95 -10.87
C ILE A 170 6.12 -25.56 -10.81
N VAL A 171 6.58 -25.05 -9.67
CA VAL A 171 7.99 -24.70 -9.42
C VAL A 171 8.42 -25.17 -8.04
N SER A 172 9.65 -25.65 -7.93
CA SER A 172 10.18 -26.04 -6.61
C SER A 172 10.29 -24.85 -5.67
N LYS A 173 10.27 -25.13 -4.36
CA LYS A 173 10.46 -24.07 -3.35
C LYS A 173 11.77 -23.31 -3.53
N GLU A 174 12.85 -24.01 -3.92
CA GLU A 174 14.17 -23.41 -4.16
C GLU A 174 14.12 -22.39 -5.31
N VAL A 175 13.49 -22.74 -6.41
CA VAL A 175 13.30 -21.85 -7.56
C VAL A 175 12.42 -20.65 -7.18
N GLN A 176 11.33 -20.90 -6.45
CA GLN A 176 10.46 -19.83 -5.98
C GLN A 176 11.21 -18.84 -5.06
N ASP A 177 11.96 -19.35 -4.08
CA ASP A 177 12.76 -18.54 -3.17
C ASP A 177 13.79 -17.67 -3.93
N LYS A 178 14.38 -18.21 -5.01
CA LYS A 178 15.32 -17.50 -5.88
C LYS A 178 14.64 -16.38 -6.67
N ILE A 179 13.48 -16.63 -7.26
CA ILE A 179 12.70 -15.62 -7.97
C ILE A 179 12.27 -14.51 -7.00
N TYR A 180 11.82 -14.86 -5.79
CA TYR A 180 11.45 -13.89 -4.75
C TYR A 180 12.63 -13.05 -4.29
N ALA A 181 13.81 -13.66 -4.10
CA ALA A 181 15.04 -12.92 -3.77
C ALA A 181 15.35 -11.86 -4.83
N ARG A 182 15.23 -12.22 -6.12
CA ARG A 182 15.43 -11.29 -7.22
C ARG A 182 14.45 -10.11 -7.19
N TYR A 183 13.16 -10.34 -6.94
CA TYR A 183 12.20 -9.25 -6.84
C TYR A 183 12.44 -8.36 -5.62
N ARG A 184 12.92 -8.90 -4.50
CA ARG A 184 13.34 -8.09 -3.35
C ARG A 184 14.55 -7.21 -3.69
N GLU A 185 15.50 -7.71 -4.48
CA GLU A 185 16.63 -6.91 -4.97
C GLU A 185 16.20 -5.81 -5.94
N LEU A 186 15.24 -6.09 -6.82
CA LEU A 186 14.66 -5.09 -7.74
C LEU A 186 13.88 -4.01 -7.00
N GLY A 187 13.26 -4.36 -5.88
CA GLY A 187 12.55 -3.42 -5.05
C GLY A 187 11.27 -2.89 -5.67
N GLU A 188 11.03 -1.60 -5.47
CA GLU A 188 9.86 -0.91 -5.98
C GLU A 188 10.09 -0.43 -7.42
N PHE A 189 9.09 -0.66 -8.27
CA PHE A 189 9.11 -0.26 -9.69
C PHE A 189 8.56 1.17 -9.90
N TYR A 190 8.50 1.95 -8.84
CA TYR A 190 8.13 3.37 -8.84
C TYR A 190 9.06 4.14 -7.90
N ASP A 191 9.18 5.43 -8.12
CA ASP A 191 9.96 6.31 -7.28
C ASP A 191 9.10 6.87 -6.14
N ALA A 192 9.25 6.28 -4.94
CA ALA A 192 8.49 6.69 -3.76
C ALA A 192 8.83 8.13 -3.32
N GLU A 193 10.11 8.52 -3.39
CA GLU A 193 10.58 9.84 -3.01
C GLU A 193 9.96 10.92 -3.91
N TYR A 194 10.00 10.72 -5.21
CA TYR A 194 9.33 11.59 -6.17
C TYR A 194 7.82 11.72 -5.92
N GLN A 195 7.12 10.62 -5.55
CA GLN A 195 5.70 10.70 -5.23
C GLN A 195 5.43 11.50 -3.95
N VAL A 196 6.29 11.36 -2.96
CA VAL A 196 6.20 12.14 -1.72
C VAL A 196 6.45 13.62 -1.98
N GLU A 197 7.46 13.97 -2.78
CA GLU A 197 7.74 15.36 -3.16
C GLU A 197 6.57 16.00 -3.91
N ARG A 198 5.99 15.28 -4.87
CA ARG A 198 4.78 15.74 -5.57
C ARG A 198 3.62 15.98 -4.61
N ALA A 199 3.37 15.03 -3.71
CA ALA A 199 2.28 15.15 -2.73
C ALA A 199 2.51 16.33 -1.78
N TRP A 200 3.75 16.54 -1.34
CA TRP A 200 4.13 17.69 -0.51
C TRP A 200 3.96 19.03 -1.23
N ALA A 201 4.43 19.12 -2.47
CA ALA A 201 4.29 20.32 -3.29
C ALA A 201 2.81 20.68 -3.47
N GLU A 202 1.97 19.72 -3.85
CA GLU A 202 0.53 19.93 -4.00
C GLU A 202 -0.16 20.29 -2.70
N TYR A 203 0.19 19.63 -1.59
CA TYR A 203 -0.34 19.92 -0.28
C TYR A 203 -0.11 21.38 0.12
N ASN A 204 1.10 21.90 -0.14
CA ASN A 204 1.45 23.29 0.10
C ASN A 204 0.72 24.25 -0.85
N GLU A 205 0.66 23.95 -2.15
CA GLU A 205 -0.03 24.75 -3.16
C GLU A 205 -1.51 24.95 -2.83
N LEU A 206 -2.16 23.90 -2.31
CA LEU A 206 -3.56 23.96 -1.88
C LEU A 206 -3.77 24.65 -0.52
N GLY A 207 -2.71 25.14 0.12
CA GLY A 207 -2.80 25.82 1.41
C GLY A 207 -2.97 24.88 2.61
N ARG A 208 -2.49 23.64 2.50
CA ARG A 208 -2.50 22.61 3.55
C ARG A 208 -3.91 22.27 4.05
N PRO A 209 -4.80 21.81 3.17
CA PRO A 209 -6.17 21.49 3.57
C PRO A 209 -6.21 20.26 4.50
N ARG A 210 -7.12 20.29 5.48
CA ARG A 210 -7.31 19.17 6.42
C ARG A 210 -7.87 17.89 5.76
N ASP A 211 -8.50 18.01 4.61
CA ASP A 211 -9.06 16.95 3.79
C ASP A 211 -8.19 16.62 2.58
N PHE A 212 -6.87 16.84 2.69
CA PHE A 212 -5.92 16.49 1.64
C PHE A 212 -6.07 15.02 1.25
N ARG A 213 -6.08 14.78 -0.03
CA ARG A 213 -6.23 13.45 -0.60
C ARG A 213 -4.86 12.89 -0.94
N MET A 214 -4.42 11.95 -0.11
CA MET A 214 -3.11 11.32 -0.25
C MET A 214 -2.91 10.65 -1.59
N TYR A 215 -1.66 10.51 -1.96
CA TYR A 215 -1.22 9.67 -3.06
C TYR A 215 -1.04 8.22 -2.56
N ILE A 216 -1.30 7.27 -3.42
CA ILE A 216 -1.18 5.84 -3.10
C ILE A 216 -0.39 5.16 -4.21
N ALA A 217 0.60 4.35 -3.83
CA ALA A 217 1.23 3.37 -4.70
C ALA A 217 0.82 1.97 -4.28
N HIS A 218 0.50 1.15 -5.26
CA HIS A 218 0.23 -0.27 -5.09
C HIS A 218 1.08 -1.04 -6.08
N GLN A 219 1.82 -2.04 -5.61
CA GLN A 219 2.61 -2.94 -6.44
C GLN A 219 2.34 -4.38 -6.03
N THR A 220 1.93 -5.18 -7.00
CA THR A 220 1.76 -6.62 -6.81
C THR A 220 2.55 -7.38 -7.86
N THR A 221 3.16 -8.48 -7.46
CA THR A 221 3.87 -9.38 -8.36
C THR A 221 3.30 -10.77 -8.21
N GLY A 222 2.94 -11.39 -9.31
CA GLY A 222 2.38 -12.74 -9.33
C GLY A 222 2.77 -13.51 -10.58
N SER A 223 2.67 -14.82 -10.50
CA SER A 223 2.79 -15.70 -11.67
C SER A 223 1.46 -15.69 -12.43
N SER A 224 1.54 -15.77 -13.75
CA SER A 224 0.36 -15.79 -14.61
C SER A 224 0.18 -17.12 -15.33
N CYS A 225 1.19 -17.58 -16.04
CA CYS A 225 1.13 -18.85 -16.75
C CYS A 225 2.49 -19.54 -16.84
N TYR A 226 2.49 -20.79 -17.27
CA TYR A 226 3.70 -21.62 -17.38
C TYR A 226 3.55 -22.68 -18.47
N ASN A 227 4.67 -23.25 -18.85
CA ASN A 227 4.76 -24.51 -19.60
C ASN A 227 5.82 -25.43 -18.96
N ASP A 228 6.29 -26.43 -19.68
CA ASP A 228 7.29 -27.38 -19.15
C ASP A 228 8.67 -26.75 -18.92
N ARG A 229 8.97 -25.59 -19.52
CA ARG A 229 10.28 -24.92 -19.47
C ARG A 229 10.27 -23.61 -18.70
N VAL A 230 9.25 -22.80 -18.85
CA VAL A 230 9.23 -21.42 -18.34
C VAL A 230 7.98 -21.12 -17.52
N ILE A 231 8.11 -20.13 -16.63
CA ILE A 231 7.01 -19.52 -15.88
C ILE A 231 7.03 -18.01 -16.10
N PHE A 232 5.86 -17.43 -16.30
CA PHE A 232 5.68 -16.00 -16.49
C PHE A 232 5.25 -15.33 -15.20
N TYR A 233 5.87 -14.21 -14.90
CA TYR A 233 5.51 -13.32 -13.80
C TYR A 233 5.11 -11.95 -14.33
N SER A 234 4.15 -11.35 -13.65
CA SER A 234 3.68 -10.00 -13.94
C SER A 234 3.75 -9.16 -12.68
N THR A 235 4.33 -7.97 -12.78
CA THR A 235 4.29 -6.96 -11.73
C THR A 235 3.37 -5.82 -12.18
N ASN A 236 2.29 -5.61 -11.45
CA ASN A 236 1.38 -4.49 -11.66
C ASN A 236 1.74 -3.36 -10.70
N VAL A 237 1.97 -2.16 -11.23
CA VAL A 237 2.20 -0.93 -10.47
C VAL A 237 1.07 0.04 -10.76
N VAL A 238 0.35 0.41 -9.72
CA VAL A 238 -0.73 1.39 -9.79
C VAL A 238 -0.40 2.57 -8.90
N LEU A 239 -0.34 3.77 -9.49
CA LEU A 239 -0.30 5.01 -8.73
C LEU A 239 -1.68 5.66 -8.82
N SER A 240 -2.18 6.09 -7.69
CA SER A 240 -3.50 6.72 -7.61
C SER A 240 -3.48 7.92 -6.67
N ARG A 241 -4.42 8.82 -6.90
CA ARG A 241 -4.74 9.92 -6.02
C ARG A 241 -6.24 9.87 -5.74
N ASN A 242 -6.61 9.69 -4.47
CA ASN A 242 -8.01 9.67 -4.08
C ASN A 242 -8.88 8.72 -4.94
N THR A 243 -8.52 7.45 -5.01
CA THR A 243 -9.21 6.43 -5.81
C THR A 243 -9.17 6.61 -7.34
N ARG A 244 -8.66 7.74 -7.85
CA ARG A 244 -8.43 7.93 -9.27
C ARG A 244 -7.03 7.42 -9.63
N ARG A 245 -6.97 6.43 -10.49
CA ARG A 245 -5.70 5.99 -11.07
C ARG A 245 -5.09 7.13 -11.87
N THR A 246 -3.82 7.41 -11.60
CA THR A 246 -3.03 8.43 -12.32
C THR A 246 -1.94 7.80 -13.17
N TYR A 247 -1.62 6.54 -12.90
CA TYR A 247 -0.63 5.76 -13.62
C TYR A 247 -0.90 4.28 -13.37
N GLU A 248 -0.73 3.45 -14.39
CA GLU A 248 -0.74 1.99 -14.29
C GLU A 248 0.27 1.42 -15.28
N LYS A 249 1.13 0.53 -14.82
CA LYS A 249 2.10 -0.14 -15.66
C LYS A 249 2.28 -1.58 -15.24
N TYR A 250 2.43 -2.43 -16.21
CA TYR A 250 2.77 -3.83 -16.03
C TYR A 250 4.21 -4.06 -16.48
N TYR A 251 4.92 -4.83 -15.68
CA TYR A 251 6.25 -5.33 -15.99
C TYR A 251 6.17 -6.85 -16.02
N HIS A 252 6.69 -7.46 -17.08
CA HIS A 252 6.64 -8.89 -17.24
C HIS A 252 8.04 -9.47 -17.22
N ALA A 253 8.19 -10.63 -16.61
CA ALA A 253 9.42 -11.36 -16.55
C ALA A 253 9.15 -12.86 -16.78
N ILE A 254 10.11 -13.54 -17.38
CA ILE A 254 10.04 -14.96 -17.71
C ILE A 254 11.20 -15.62 -17.00
N TYR A 255 10.93 -16.74 -16.35
CA TYR A 255 11.94 -17.53 -15.65
C TYR A 255 11.92 -18.96 -16.12
N ASP A 256 13.10 -19.58 -16.19
CA ASP A 256 13.24 -21.01 -16.36
C ASP A 256 12.72 -21.74 -15.11
N ARG A 257 11.88 -22.74 -15.29
CA ARG A 257 11.19 -23.43 -14.19
C ARG A 257 12.07 -24.33 -13.35
N GLU A 258 13.19 -24.81 -13.93
CA GLU A 258 14.12 -25.70 -13.22
C GLU A 258 15.17 -24.91 -12.44
N THR A 259 15.62 -23.80 -13.00
CA THR A 259 16.76 -23.04 -12.46
C THR A 259 16.40 -21.73 -11.79
N GLY A 260 15.24 -21.15 -12.11
CA GLY A 260 14.84 -19.81 -11.67
C GLY A 260 15.64 -18.67 -12.32
N GLU A 261 16.42 -18.97 -13.37
CA GLU A 261 17.12 -17.95 -14.12
C GLU A 261 16.16 -17.17 -15.03
N ALA A 262 16.41 -15.87 -15.20
CA ALA A 262 15.63 -15.05 -16.11
C ALA A 262 15.87 -15.49 -17.56
N VAL A 263 14.79 -15.61 -18.31
CA VAL A 263 14.76 -15.95 -19.73
C VAL A 263 14.39 -14.70 -20.52
N SER A 264 15.09 -14.43 -21.60
CA SER A 264 14.72 -13.33 -22.50
C SER A 264 13.43 -13.69 -23.24
N VAL A 265 12.55 -12.72 -23.45
CA VAL A 265 11.36 -12.91 -24.27
C VAL A 265 11.76 -13.35 -25.70
N TRP A 266 12.90 -12.88 -26.21
CA TRP A 266 13.44 -13.25 -27.51
C TRP A 266 13.81 -14.73 -27.64
N ASP A 267 14.04 -15.40 -26.51
CA ASP A 267 14.27 -16.84 -26.52
C ASP A 267 12.98 -17.63 -26.80
N LEU A 268 11.84 -16.99 -26.68
CA LEU A 268 10.52 -17.58 -26.98
C LEU A 268 10.05 -17.28 -28.39
N PHE A 269 10.54 -16.23 -29.02
CA PHE A 269 10.10 -15.78 -30.34
C PHE A 269 11.05 -16.25 -31.45
N ARG A 270 10.48 -16.44 -32.66
CA ARG A 270 11.25 -16.70 -33.90
C ARG A 270 11.79 -15.41 -34.51
N PRO A 271 10.96 -14.33 -34.64
CA PRO A 271 11.42 -13.04 -35.14
C PRO A 271 12.45 -12.41 -34.20
N ASP A 272 13.37 -11.66 -34.77
CA ASP A 272 14.23 -10.76 -34.01
C ASP A 272 13.50 -9.43 -33.67
N ALA A 273 14.20 -8.52 -32.97
CA ALA A 273 13.61 -7.24 -32.56
C ALA A 273 13.15 -6.38 -33.73
N GLY A 274 13.90 -6.38 -34.84
CA GLY A 274 13.55 -5.60 -36.04
C GLY A 274 12.33 -6.17 -36.75
N GLU A 275 12.29 -7.48 -36.90
CA GLU A 275 11.15 -8.17 -37.52
C GLU A 275 9.89 -8.01 -36.65
N MET A 276 10.03 -8.00 -35.33
CA MET A 276 8.91 -7.78 -34.42
C MET A 276 8.36 -6.35 -34.54
N GLN A 277 9.23 -5.35 -34.65
CA GLN A 277 8.81 -3.96 -34.87
C GLN A 277 8.05 -3.80 -36.18
N GLU A 278 8.54 -4.41 -37.26
CA GLU A 278 7.83 -4.42 -38.55
C GLU A 278 6.48 -5.11 -38.45
N TRP A 279 6.43 -6.26 -37.76
CA TRP A 279 5.18 -6.98 -37.55
C TRP A 279 4.16 -6.14 -36.76
N LEU A 280 4.57 -5.49 -35.67
CA LEU A 280 3.71 -4.60 -34.89
C LEU A 280 3.16 -3.44 -35.73
N LEU A 281 3.98 -2.86 -36.55
CA LEU A 281 3.56 -1.77 -37.46
C LEU A 281 2.47 -2.21 -38.44
N LEU A 282 2.56 -3.45 -38.92
CA LEU A 282 1.64 -3.98 -39.94
C LEU A 282 0.33 -4.52 -39.33
N HIS A 283 0.39 -5.18 -38.18
CA HIS A 283 -0.71 -5.99 -37.66
C HIS A 283 -1.45 -5.36 -36.49
N PHE A 284 -1.06 -4.17 -36.02
CA PHE A 284 -1.65 -3.51 -34.89
C PHE A 284 -2.94 -2.75 -35.26
N GLU A 285 -3.93 -3.45 -35.78
CA GLU A 285 -5.14 -2.88 -36.36
C GLU A 285 -5.97 -1.97 -35.45
N PRO A 286 -6.07 -2.17 -34.12
CA PRO A 286 -6.83 -1.28 -33.24
C PRO A 286 -6.31 0.16 -33.21
N LEU A 287 -5.07 0.38 -33.63
CA LEU A 287 -4.44 1.71 -33.66
C LEU A 287 -4.32 2.23 -35.10
N ASP A 288 -4.45 3.54 -35.25
CA ASP A 288 -4.10 4.24 -36.52
C ASP A 288 -2.60 4.12 -36.80
N ILE A 289 -2.20 4.46 -38.04
CA ILE A 289 -0.82 4.26 -38.49
C ILE A 289 0.21 5.06 -37.68
N ASP A 290 -0.15 6.24 -37.16
CA ASP A 290 0.79 7.06 -36.40
C ASP A 290 1.01 6.49 -35.03
N ARG A 291 -0.05 6.00 -34.35
CA ARG A 291 0.03 5.29 -33.08
C ARG A 291 0.76 3.95 -33.22
N ARG A 292 0.52 3.19 -34.28
CA ARG A 292 1.28 1.95 -34.59
C ARG A 292 2.78 2.22 -34.67
N ARG A 293 3.16 3.33 -35.32
CA ARG A 293 4.57 3.72 -35.43
C ARG A 293 5.18 4.02 -34.08
N ILE A 294 4.47 4.76 -33.21
CA ILE A 294 4.92 5.05 -31.84
C ILE A 294 5.15 3.75 -31.07
N VAL A 295 4.22 2.81 -31.14
CA VAL A 295 4.35 1.49 -30.48
C VAL A 295 5.56 0.72 -31.00
N ALA A 296 5.72 0.65 -32.33
CA ALA A 296 6.82 -0.08 -32.94
C ALA A 296 8.20 0.52 -32.60
N GLU A 297 8.32 1.86 -32.62
CA GLU A 297 9.56 2.57 -32.31
C GLU A 297 9.97 2.48 -30.84
N ASN A 298 9.00 2.38 -29.93
CA ASN A 298 9.22 2.31 -28.47
C ASN A 298 8.99 0.91 -27.91
N PHE A 299 8.94 -0.10 -28.76
CA PHE A 299 8.66 -1.46 -28.34
C PHE A 299 9.62 -1.95 -27.25
N ASP A 300 9.02 -2.44 -26.15
CA ASP A 300 9.73 -3.04 -25.02
C ASP A 300 9.28 -4.51 -24.87
N PRO A 301 10.20 -5.48 -24.87
CA PRO A 301 9.88 -6.88 -24.62
C PRO A 301 9.09 -7.14 -23.34
N GLN A 302 9.23 -6.27 -22.34
CA GLN A 302 8.48 -6.36 -21.08
C GLN A 302 6.98 -6.08 -21.24
N TRP A 303 6.53 -5.61 -22.40
CA TRP A 303 5.11 -5.45 -22.66
C TRP A 303 4.39 -6.76 -22.97
N PHE A 304 5.12 -7.79 -23.36
CA PHE A 304 4.52 -9.11 -23.55
C PHE A 304 4.14 -9.75 -22.21
N TYR A 305 2.95 -10.28 -22.17
CA TYR A 305 2.49 -11.05 -21.05
C TYR A 305 1.82 -12.34 -21.52
N CYS A 306 1.75 -13.31 -20.65
CA CYS A 306 0.87 -14.43 -20.78
C CYS A 306 -0.04 -14.47 -19.57
N GLY A 307 -1.33 -14.57 -19.81
CA GLY A 307 -2.34 -14.65 -18.78
C GLY A 307 -3.43 -15.64 -19.16
N ARG A 308 -4.47 -15.67 -18.36
CA ARG A 308 -5.62 -16.54 -18.56
C ARG A 308 -6.27 -16.37 -19.94
N ASP A 309 -6.28 -15.14 -20.45
CA ASP A 309 -6.91 -14.81 -21.73
C ASP A 309 -5.99 -15.06 -22.93
N GLY A 310 -4.81 -15.64 -22.70
CA GLY A 310 -3.82 -15.96 -23.70
C GLY A 310 -2.57 -15.09 -23.64
N PHE A 311 -1.85 -15.10 -24.74
CA PHE A 311 -0.62 -14.32 -24.92
C PHE A 311 -0.96 -12.97 -25.54
N GLY A 312 -0.38 -11.89 -25.00
CA GLY A 312 -0.70 -10.55 -25.45
C GLY A 312 0.38 -9.52 -25.12
N MET A 313 0.03 -8.26 -25.33
CA MET A 313 0.83 -7.10 -24.94
C MET A 313 0.01 -6.12 -24.12
N PHE A 314 0.63 -5.61 -23.06
CA PHE A 314 0.17 -4.43 -22.35
C PHE A 314 0.99 -3.23 -22.80
N LEU A 315 0.33 -2.27 -23.44
CA LEU A 315 0.95 -1.00 -23.76
C LEU A 315 0.84 -0.08 -22.56
N PRO A 316 1.95 0.51 -22.09
CA PRO A 316 1.93 1.44 -20.98
C PRO A 316 0.95 2.59 -21.21
N TRP A 317 0.40 3.10 -20.13
CA TRP A 317 -0.56 4.18 -20.05
C TRP A 317 -0.20 5.45 -20.85
N ASP A 318 1.09 5.73 -20.99
CA ASP A 318 1.65 6.92 -21.58
C ASP A 318 2.40 6.67 -22.90
N CYS A 319 2.47 5.41 -23.36
CA CYS A 319 3.23 5.09 -24.57
C CYS A 319 2.54 5.54 -25.87
N VAL A 320 1.22 5.70 -25.83
CA VAL A 320 0.42 6.13 -26.98
C VAL A 320 -0.35 7.40 -26.64
N PRO A 321 -0.04 8.55 -27.25
CA PRO A 321 -0.81 9.78 -27.05
C PRO A 321 -2.29 9.58 -27.38
N ASN A 322 -3.18 10.03 -26.51
CA ASN A 322 -4.61 9.97 -26.70
C ASN A 322 -5.26 11.29 -26.23
N ASP A 323 -6.12 11.87 -27.08
CA ASP A 323 -6.82 13.13 -26.79
C ASP A 323 -7.82 13.01 -25.63
N ASP A 324 -8.33 11.80 -25.36
CA ASP A 324 -9.29 11.51 -24.28
C ASP A 324 -8.60 11.20 -22.94
N GLY A 325 -7.28 11.28 -22.88
CA GLY A 325 -6.45 10.95 -21.72
C GLY A 325 -5.72 9.62 -21.89
N PRO A 326 -4.90 9.27 -20.90
CA PRO A 326 -4.09 8.07 -21.00
C PRO A 326 -4.97 6.82 -20.88
N TYR A 327 -4.85 5.92 -21.83
CA TYR A 327 -5.50 4.60 -21.84
C TYR A 327 -4.45 3.51 -21.91
N MET A 328 -4.72 2.43 -21.19
CA MET A 328 -3.96 1.21 -21.34
C MET A 328 -4.57 0.37 -22.46
N TYR A 329 -3.76 0.00 -23.42
CA TYR A 329 -4.18 -0.86 -24.52
C TYR A 329 -3.77 -2.30 -24.22
N TYR A 330 -4.73 -3.20 -24.36
CA TYR A 330 -4.53 -4.63 -24.27
C TYR A 330 -4.64 -5.21 -25.67
N LEU A 331 -3.70 -6.04 -26.04
CA LEU A 331 -3.71 -6.76 -27.28
C LEU A 331 -3.53 -8.21 -27.01
N PHE A 332 -4.45 -8.97 -27.52
CA PHE A 332 -4.43 -10.41 -27.46
C PHE A 332 -4.08 -10.94 -28.84
N PHE A 333 -3.23 -11.96 -28.86
CA PHE A 333 -2.86 -12.66 -30.05
C PHE A 333 -3.62 -13.98 -30.13
N THR A 334 -4.13 -14.29 -31.29
CA THR A 334 -4.74 -15.60 -31.56
C THR A 334 -3.66 -16.69 -31.60
N ASP A 335 -4.03 -17.93 -31.36
CA ASP A 335 -3.11 -19.06 -31.46
C ASP A 335 -2.49 -19.18 -32.86
N GLU A 336 -3.21 -18.80 -33.92
CA GLU A 336 -2.71 -18.80 -35.29
C GLU A 336 -1.59 -17.79 -35.48
N GLU A 337 -1.76 -16.57 -34.99
CA GLU A 337 -0.72 -15.54 -35.00
C GLU A 337 0.50 -15.97 -34.20
N LEU A 338 0.27 -16.51 -32.99
CA LEU A 338 1.33 -17.00 -32.11
C LEU A 338 2.11 -18.17 -32.70
N THR A 339 1.46 -19.10 -33.40
CA THR A 339 2.09 -20.26 -34.03
C THR A 339 3.17 -19.82 -35.05
N GLY A 340 2.93 -18.70 -35.74
CA GLY A 340 3.92 -18.09 -36.62
C GLY A 340 5.09 -17.40 -35.90
N MET A 341 4.88 -16.91 -34.69
CA MET A 341 5.79 -16.05 -33.94
C MET A 341 6.61 -16.79 -32.91
N LEU A 342 6.02 -17.76 -32.21
CA LEU A 342 6.68 -18.48 -31.14
C LEU A 342 7.53 -19.66 -31.65
N ARG A 343 8.60 -19.96 -30.94
CA ARG A 343 9.42 -21.16 -31.19
C ARG A 343 8.66 -22.42 -30.80
N ASP A 344 9.05 -23.53 -31.38
CA ASP A 344 8.47 -24.83 -31.08
C ASP A 344 8.62 -25.15 -29.58
N GLY A 345 7.55 -25.66 -28.98
CA GLY A 345 7.53 -26.05 -27.57
C GLY A 345 7.29 -24.92 -26.58
N VAL A 346 7.02 -23.69 -27.04
CA VAL A 346 6.55 -22.61 -26.15
C VAL A 346 5.06 -22.80 -25.81
N LEU A 347 4.24 -23.17 -26.77
CA LEU A 347 2.84 -23.53 -26.57
C LEU A 347 2.69 -25.05 -26.32
N PRO A 348 1.65 -25.50 -25.59
CA PRO A 348 0.63 -24.70 -24.92
C PRO A 348 1.11 -24.13 -23.59
N LEU A 349 0.53 -23.01 -23.18
CA LEU A 349 0.70 -22.41 -21.86
C LEU A 349 -0.46 -22.79 -20.94
N LYS A 350 -0.16 -22.97 -19.66
CA LYS A 350 -1.13 -23.32 -18.61
C LYS A 350 -1.24 -22.17 -17.60
N ASP A 351 -2.44 -21.90 -17.13
CA ASP A 351 -2.69 -20.91 -16.05
C ASP A 351 -2.06 -21.40 -14.73
N THR A 352 -1.38 -20.54 -13.99
CA THR A 352 -0.84 -20.85 -12.66
C THR A 352 -1.91 -20.87 -11.57
N HIS A 353 -3.07 -20.24 -11.82
CA HIS A 353 -4.21 -20.14 -10.90
C HIS A 353 -5.52 -20.59 -11.58
N PRO A 354 -5.62 -21.85 -12.01
CA PRO A 354 -6.82 -22.31 -12.68
C PRO A 354 -8.04 -22.17 -11.76
N ILE A 355 -9.13 -21.64 -12.30
CA ILE A 355 -10.40 -21.61 -11.55
C ILE A 355 -10.91 -23.03 -11.47
N PRO A 356 -11.15 -23.58 -10.25
CA PRO A 356 -11.73 -24.90 -10.11
C PRO A 356 -13.07 -25.00 -10.86
N GLY A 357 -13.17 -25.95 -11.80
CA GLY A 357 -14.39 -26.19 -12.59
C GLY A 357 -14.47 -25.39 -13.90
N ALA A 358 -13.43 -24.67 -14.32
CA ALA A 358 -13.35 -24.00 -15.62
C ALA A 358 -12.63 -24.86 -16.69
N GLU A 359 -12.50 -26.15 -16.46
CA GLU A 359 -11.93 -27.07 -17.45
C GLU A 359 -12.92 -27.19 -18.62
N ASP A 360 -12.41 -26.87 -19.80
CA ASP A 360 -12.97 -27.12 -21.14
C ASP A 360 -14.30 -26.44 -21.49
N GLY A 361 -14.22 -25.17 -21.91
CA GLY A 361 -15.24 -24.49 -22.72
C GLY A 361 -14.75 -24.27 -24.14
#